data_771e91e4b9e0e43785f965cea345a578
#
_entry.id   771e91e4b9e0e43785f965cea345a578
#
_cell.length_a   1.000
_cell.length_b   1.000
_cell.length_c   1.000
_cell.angle_alpha   90.00
_cell.angle_beta   90.00
_cell.angle_gamma   90.00
#
_symmetry.space_group_name_H-M   'P 1'
#
loop_
_entity.id
_entity.type
_entity.pdbx_description
1 polymer ?
#
loop_
_entity_poly.entity_id
_entity_poly.type
_entity_poly.pdbx_seq_one_letter_code
_entity_poly.pdbx_strand_id
1 'polypeptide(L)'
;MALSIETFSNITGGFSFFKAVGHPLTAQRIQDLIAGMEGPVAIYDPLGLAAPFAEIHDCGALNPVGVFVQDIERIGEIVFGPPTQPVNDLSQSGARTVFIPGFDTERVAEHISHLLPKGAELVTLDQVRLEDEMMTNKRRYLEPINFATNFAFFRDGEGHHTRVVSANYWAGYGAKNVWMWCCLFDEDGQVLIEWREDLPSGVGSVVIDSREVRE
;
A
#
# COMPACT_ATOMS: atom_id res chain seq x y z
N MET A 1 -23.30 6.00 -19.17
CA MET A 1 -22.86 6.13 -17.76
C MET A 1 -21.85 7.26 -17.71
N ALA A 2 -22.05 8.29 -16.88
CA ALA A 2 -21.10 9.39 -16.77
C ALA A 2 -19.93 8.93 -15.89
N LEU A 3 -18.69 9.12 -16.35
CA LEU A 3 -17.49 8.88 -15.55
C LEU A 3 -17.50 9.89 -14.39
N SER A 4 -17.45 9.39 -13.15
CA SER A 4 -17.16 10.20 -11.98
C SER A 4 -15.66 10.23 -11.80
N ILE A 5 -15.06 11.42 -11.85
CA ILE A 5 -13.63 11.60 -11.62
C ILE A 5 -13.49 12.26 -10.26
N GLU A 6 -12.86 11.54 -9.34
CA GLU A 6 -12.45 12.08 -8.05
C GLU A 6 -10.99 12.51 -8.11
N THR A 7 -10.69 13.70 -7.58
CA THR A 7 -9.32 14.19 -7.49
C THR A 7 -8.83 14.05 -6.06
N PHE A 8 -7.69 13.41 -5.90
CA PHE A 8 -7.04 13.24 -4.59
C PHE A 8 -6.08 14.38 -4.31
N SER A 9 -6.07 14.84 -3.07
CA SER A 9 -5.05 15.78 -2.60
C SER A 9 -3.77 15.04 -2.26
N ASN A 10 -2.65 15.45 -2.85
CA ASN A 10 -1.33 14.91 -2.53
C ASN A 10 -0.71 15.52 -1.25
N ILE A 11 -1.41 16.42 -0.58
CA ILE A 11 -0.88 17.16 0.57
C ILE A 11 -0.68 16.25 1.78
N THR A 12 -1.49 15.21 1.92
CA THR A 12 -1.41 14.23 3.01
C THR A 12 -0.56 12.99 2.69
N GLY A 13 0.30 13.09 1.73
CA GLY A 13 1.48 12.24 1.55
C GLY A 13 1.27 10.80 1.14
N GLY A 14 0.11 10.33 0.97
CA GLY A 14 -0.16 8.92 0.81
C GLY A 14 0.21 8.27 -0.53
N PHE A 15 0.76 8.97 -1.49
CA PHE A 15 0.97 8.39 -2.82
C PHE A 15 1.85 7.13 -2.80
N SER A 16 2.98 7.21 -2.11
CA SER A 16 3.88 6.06 -1.98
C SER A 16 3.29 4.96 -1.11
N PHE A 17 2.54 5.32 -0.07
CA PHE A 17 1.82 4.37 0.78
C PHE A 17 0.82 3.56 -0.05
N PHE A 18 -0.06 4.23 -0.81
CA PHE A 18 -1.06 3.54 -1.64
C PHE A 18 -0.42 2.62 -2.69
N LYS A 19 0.67 3.05 -3.31
CA LYS A 19 1.42 2.21 -4.24
C LYS A 19 2.01 0.98 -3.55
N ALA A 20 2.53 1.16 -2.34
CA ALA A 20 3.12 0.07 -1.58
C ALA A 20 2.08 -0.97 -1.15
N VAL A 21 0.97 -0.53 -0.55
CA VAL A 21 -0.07 -1.45 -0.07
C VAL A 21 -0.91 -2.04 -1.19
N GLY A 22 -1.10 -1.31 -2.30
CA GLY A 22 -1.83 -1.76 -3.47
C GLY A 22 -0.99 -2.61 -4.45
N HIS A 23 0.33 -2.77 -4.21
CA HIS A 23 1.16 -3.61 -5.05
C HIS A 23 0.77 -5.10 -4.87
N PRO A 24 0.47 -5.85 -5.94
CA PRO A 24 -0.09 -7.21 -5.81
C PRO A 24 0.74 -8.15 -4.94
N LEU A 25 2.07 -8.10 -5.02
CA LEU A 25 2.94 -8.92 -4.16
C LEU A 25 2.81 -8.55 -2.68
N THR A 26 2.58 -7.28 -2.37
CA THR A 26 2.36 -6.81 -1.00
C THR A 26 0.94 -7.08 -0.54
N ALA A 27 -0.04 -6.93 -1.42
CA ALA A 27 -1.46 -7.11 -1.11
C ALA A 27 -1.77 -8.51 -0.57
N GLN A 28 -1.25 -9.56 -1.21
CA GLN A 28 -1.41 -10.93 -0.71
C GLN A 28 -0.77 -11.11 0.68
N ARG A 29 0.46 -10.61 0.85
CA ARG A 29 1.16 -10.67 2.15
C ARG A 29 0.41 -9.91 3.25
N ILE A 30 -0.24 -8.79 2.90
CA ILE A 30 -1.08 -8.02 3.83
C ILE A 30 -2.30 -8.85 4.27
N GLN A 31 -2.98 -9.53 3.35
CA GLN A 31 -4.10 -10.40 3.70
C GLN A 31 -3.67 -11.56 4.61
N ASP A 32 -2.52 -12.16 4.32
CA ASP A 32 -1.94 -13.21 5.18
C ASP A 32 -1.58 -12.66 6.57
N LEU A 33 -1.02 -11.43 6.63
CA LEU A 33 -0.71 -10.74 7.88
C LEU A 33 -1.97 -10.47 8.70
N ILE A 34 -3.03 -9.94 8.07
CA ILE A 34 -4.32 -9.68 8.71
C ILE A 34 -4.92 -10.97 9.27
N ALA A 35 -4.91 -12.03 8.46
CA ALA A 35 -5.44 -13.34 8.88
C ALA A 35 -4.63 -13.98 10.02
N GLY A 36 -3.36 -13.65 10.12
CA GLY A 36 -2.47 -14.14 11.20
C GLY A 36 -2.59 -13.40 12.53
N MET A 37 -3.29 -12.25 12.57
CA MET A 37 -3.48 -11.51 13.83
C MET A 37 -4.58 -12.17 14.68
N GLU A 38 -4.18 -12.96 15.66
CA GLU A 38 -5.12 -13.68 16.54
C GLU A 38 -5.54 -12.84 17.74
N GLY A 39 -6.83 -12.91 18.07
CA GLY A 39 -7.41 -12.30 19.28
C GLY A 39 -7.77 -10.81 19.12
N PRO A 40 -7.90 -10.09 20.23
CA PRO A 40 -8.26 -8.66 20.20
C PRO A 40 -7.10 -7.82 19.67
N VAL A 41 -7.36 -7.01 18.64
CA VAL A 41 -6.39 -6.13 17.98
C VAL A 41 -6.67 -4.68 18.34
N ALA A 42 -5.67 -3.95 18.84
CA ALA A 42 -5.72 -2.49 18.90
C ALA A 42 -5.04 -1.92 17.65
N ILE A 43 -5.68 -0.97 16.99
CA ILE A 43 -5.09 -0.27 15.85
C ILE A 43 -4.51 1.06 16.36
N TYR A 44 -3.23 1.27 16.16
CA TYR A 44 -2.60 2.54 16.43
C TYR A 44 -2.35 3.30 15.13
N ASP A 45 -3.04 4.44 14.97
CA ASP A 45 -3.07 5.21 13.72
C ASP A 45 -2.51 6.64 13.90
N PRO A 46 -1.18 6.78 14.05
CA PRO A 46 -0.56 8.09 14.22
C PRO A 46 -0.57 8.96 12.97
N LEU A 47 -0.72 8.34 11.80
CA LEU A 47 -0.55 8.99 10.50
C LEU A 47 -1.87 9.16 9.72
N GLY A 48 -2.99 8.69 10.25
CA GLY A 48 -4.28 8.74 9.55
C GLY A 48 -4.40 7.74 8.39
N LEU A 49 -3.66 6.64 8.45
CA LEU A 49 -3.59 5.66 7.36
C LEU A 49 -4.55 4.47 7.55
N ALA A 50 -5.19 4.35 8.72
CA ALA A 50 -6.08 3.23 9.01
C ALA A 50 -7.32 3.21 8.11
N ALA A 51 -7.97 4.34 7.91
CA ALA A 51 -9.15 4.42 7.04
C ALA A 51 -8.80 4.11 5.57
N PRO A 52 -7.82 4.78 4.94
CA PRO A 52 -7.44 4.45 3.56
C PRO A 52 -6.89 3.02 3.41
N PHE A 53 -6.27 2.46 4.44
CA PHE A 53 -5.85 1.05 4.42
C PHE A 53 -7.05 0.10 4.33
N ALA A 54 -8.11 0.38 5.11
CA ALA A 54 -9.35 -0.41 5.10
C ALA A 54 -10.15 -0.29 3.80
N GLU A 55 -9.97 0.78 3.04
CA GLU A 55 -10.59 0.93 1.71
C GLU A 55 -9.93 0.01 0.66
N ILE A 56 -8.65 -0.34 0.86
CA ILE A 56 -7.89 -1.15 -0.10
C ILE A 56 -7.92 -2.64 0.28
N HIS A 57 -7.89 -2.93 1.59
CA HIS A 57 -7.78 -4.30 2.09
C HIS A 57 -9.01 -4.70 2.91
N ASP A 58 -9.45 -5.94 2.72
CA ASP A 58 -10.49 -6.52 3.57
C ASP A 58 -9.93 -6.72 4.99
N CYS A 59 -10.45 -5.91 5.91
CA CYS A 59 -10.11 -5.94 7.32
C CYS A 59 -11.16 -6.65 8.18
N GLY A 60 -12.11 -7.36 7.57
CA GLY A 60 -13.20 -8.04 8.28
C GLY A 60 -12.74 -9.13 9.25
N ALA A 61 -11.55 -9.69 9.03
CA ALA A 61 -10.94 -10.66 9.93
C ALA A 61 -10.34 -10.03 11.20
N LEU A 62 -10.04 -8.72 11.20
CA LEU A 62 -9.59 -8.03 12.39
C LEU A 62 -10.75 -7.90 13.38
N ASN A 63 -10.47 -8.16 14.63
CA ASN A 63 -11.39 -7.94 15.75
C ASN A 63 -10.92 -6.73 16.55
N PRO A 64 -11.14 -5.48 16.06
CA PRO A 64 -10.58 -4.29 16.66
C PRO A 64 -11.28 -3.97 17.99
N VAL A 65 -10.49 -3.90 19.06
CA VAL A 65 -10.96 -3.43 20.38
C VAL A 65 -10.95 -1.92 20.47
N GLY A 66 -10.24 -1.23 19.57
CA GLY A 66 -10.20 0.22 19.48
C GLY A 66 -9.20 0.70 18.43
N VAL A 67 -9.39 1.94 18.00
CA VAL A 67 -8.44 2.68 17.16
C VAL A 67 -7.89 3.83 18.00
N PHE A 68 -6.58 3.91 18.12
CA PHE A 68 -5.89 4.85 19.00
C PHE A 68 -5.10 5.87 18.18
N VAL A 69 -5.25 7.15 18.51
CA VAL A 69 -4.66 8.28 17.76
C VAL A 69 -3.89 9.21 18.70
N GLN A 70 -2.88 9.89 18.17
CA GLN A 70 -2.17 10.97 18.87
C GLN A 70 -2.82 12.32 18.63
N ASP A 71 -3.42 12.51 17.48
CA ASP A 71 -4.08 13.75 17.11
C ASP A 71 -5.41 13.88 17.84
N ILE A 72 -5.48 14.90 18.69
CA ILE A 72 -6.66 15.16 19.51
C ILE A 72 -7.90 15.56 18.68
N GLU A 73 -7.68 16.14 17.50
CA GLU A 73 -8.78 16.52 16.60
C GLU A 73 -9.45 15.30 15.97
N ARG A 74 -8.76 14.17 15.94
CA ARG A 74 -9.26 12.92 15.40
C ARG A 74 -9.93 12.01 16.42
N ILE A 75 -9.96 12.41 17.71
CA ILE A 75 -10.63 11.63 18.75
C ILE A 75 -12.14 11.64 18.53
N GLY A 76 -12.76 10.47 18.50
CA GLY A 76 -14.19 10.30 18.23
C GLY A 76 -14.54 10.06 16.75
N GLU A 77 -13.57 10.14 15.82
CA GLU A 77 -13.78 9.72 14.43
C GLU A 77 -14.12 8.24 14.35
N ILE A 78 -14.96 7.87 13.40
CA ILE A 78 -15.28 6.47 13.14
C ILE A 78 -14.34 5.93 12.07
N VAL A 79 -13.44 5.06 12.51
CA VAL A 79 -12.52 4.32 11.64
C VAL A 79 -12.62 2.85 12.04
N PHE A 80 -12.80 1.90 11.21
CA PHE A 80 -12.92 0.47 11.57
C PHE A 80 -14.07 0.11 12.55
N GLY A 81 -15.07 0.91 12.70
CA GLY A 81 -16.24 0.61 13.52
C GLY A 81 -16.28 1.36 14.86
N PRO A 82 -15.40 1.11 15.85
CA PRO A 82 -15.40 1.90 17.08
C PRO A 82 -14.84 3.32 16.85
N PRO A 83 -15.30 4.32 17.62
CA PRO A 83 -14.70 5.65 17.60
C PRO A 83 -13.25 5.62 18.07
N THR A 84 -12.44 6.48 17.47
CA THR A 84 -11.03 6.64 17.85
C THR A 84 -10.88 7.16 19.27
N GLN A 85 -9.82 6.70 19.94
CA GLN A 85 -9.51 6.98 21.33
C GLN A 85 -8.11 7.60 21.46
N PRO A 86 -7.82 8.31 22.54
CA PRO A 86 -6.48 8.81 22.80
C PRO A 86 -5.46 7.66 22.93
N VAL A 87 -4.26 7.82 22.40
CA VAL A 87 -3.21 6.81 22.52
C VAL A 87 -2.85 6.45 23.96
N ASN A 88 -3.07 7.35 24.93
CA ASN A 88 -2.83 7.09 26.34
C ASN A 88 -3.69 5.93 26.88
N ASP A 89 -4.83 5.66 26.27
CA ASP A 89 -5.74 4.58 26.67
C ASP A 89 -5.32 3.21 26.09
N LEU A 90 -4.34 3.18 25.20
CA LEU A 90 -3.86 1.97 24.53
C LEU A 90 -3.44 0.87 25.51
N SER A 91 -2.76 1.25 26.59
CA SER A 91 -2.28 0.30 27.61
C SER A 91 -3.40 -0.46 28.33
N GLN A 92 -4.61 0.10 28.32
CA GLN A 92 -5.81 -0.47 28.96
C GLN A 92 -6.75 -1.17 27.98
N SER A 93 -6.41 -1.21 26.69
CA SER A 93 -7.25 -1.78 25.64
C SER A 93 -7.51 -3.29 25.77
N GLY A 94 -6.63 -3.99 26.49
CA GLY A 94 -6.67 -5.45 26.58
C GLY A 94 -6.28 -6.16 25.29
N ALA A 95 -5.73 -5.45 24.33
CA ALA A 95 -5.29 -6.00 23.04
C ALA A 95 -4.13 -6.98 23.24
N ARG A 96 -4.15 -8.04 22.46
CA ARG A 96 -3.03 -8.99 22.34
C ARG A 96 -2.09 -8.60 21.20
N THR A 97 -2.60 -7.87 20.22
CA THR A 97 -1.84 -7.35 19.09
C THR A 97 -2.10 -5.85 18.96
N VAL A 98 -1.04 -5.07 18.76
CA VAL A 98 -1.12 -3.65 18.38
C VAL A 98 -0.67 -3.56 16.94
N PHE A 99 -1.59 -3.21 16.05
CA PHE A 99 -1.32 -3.06 14.62
C PHE A 99 -1.12 -1.59 14.25
N ILE A 100 -0.03 -1.29 13.56
CA ILE A 100 0.26 0.02 12.98
C ILE A 100 0.16 -0.12 11.46
N PRO A 101 -0.87 0.43 10.80
CA PRO A 101 -1.03 0.34 9.35
C PRO A 101 -0.08 1.31 8.61
N GLY A 102 1.23 1.09 8.75
CA GLY A 102 2.25 1.97 8.19
C GLY A 102 3.58 1.27 7.96
N PHE A 103 4.39 1.87 7.11
CA PHE A 103 5.78 1.50 6.86
C PHE A 103 6.73 2.49 7.56
N ASP A 104 7.99 2.08 7.76
CA ASP A 104 9.03 2.87 8.43
C ASP A 104 8.61 3.33 9.83
N THR A 105 7.98 2.40 10.58
CA THR A 105 7.29 2.68 11.83
C THR A 105 8.18 2.54 13.07
N GLU A 106 9.47 2.27 12.93
CA GLU A 106 10.39 2.01 14.06
C GLU A 106 10.36 3.11 15.12
N ARG A 107 10.43 4.38 14.70
CA ARG A 107 10.37 5.53 15.64
C ARG A 107 9.03 5.67 16.31
N VAL A 108 7.97 5.37 15.59
CA VAL A 108 6.60 5.42 16.10
C VAL A 108 6.40 4.32 17.14
N ALA A 109 6.86 3.11 16.84
CA ALA A 109 6.82 1.95 17.73
C ALA A 109 7.63 2.20 19.01
N GLU A 110 8.84 2.75 18.89
CA GLU A 110 9.68 3.12 20.03
C GLU A 110 8.97 4.16 20.92
N HIS A 111 8.37 5.17 20.31
CA HIS A 111 7.68 6.25 21.01
C HIS A 111 6.53 5.76 21.89
N ILE A 112 5.75 4.77 21.41
CA ILE A 112 4.61 4.21 22.15
C ILE A 112 4.95 2.99 22.99
N SER A 113 6.19 2.56 23.03
CA SER A 113 6.60 1.31 23.69
C SER A 113 6.12 1.20 25.14
N HIS A 114 6.10 2.33 25.85
CA HIS A 114 5.63 2.43 27.24
C HIS A 114 4.09 2.41 27.39
N LEU A 115 3.35 2.55 26.29
CA LEU A 115 1.88 2.51 26.25
C LEU A 115 1.35 1.17 25.74
N LEU A 116 2.21 0.26 25.32
CA LEU A 116 1.77 -1.05 24.84
C LEU A 116 1.13 -1.86 25.97
N PRO A 117 0.02 -2.57 25.70
CA PRO A 117 -0.52 -3.54 26.65
C PRO A 117 0.53 -4.59 27.01
N LYS A 118 0.54 -5.03 28.25
CA LYS A 118 1.53 -6.00 28.73
C LYS A 118 1.46 -7.31 27.95
N GLY A 119 2.55 -7.65 27.26
CA GLY A 119 2.67 -8.87 26.47
C GLY A 119 1.97 -8.80 25.11
N ALA A 120 1.52 -7.63 24.69
CA ALA A 120 1.01 -7.45 23.32
C ALA A 120 2.13 -7.53 22.29
N GLU A 121 1.83 -8.16 21.16
CA GLU A 121 2.68 -8.18 19.99
C GLU A 121 2.48 -6.89 19.18
N LEU A 122 3.56 -6.33 18.65
CA LEU A 122 3.50 -5.19 17.77
C LEU A 122 3.64 -5.68 16.32
N VAL A 123 2.65 -5.38 15.49
CA VAL A 123 2.59 -5.73 14.07
C VAL A 123 2.55 -4.47 13.23
N THR A 124 3.34 -4.42 12.17
CA THR A 124 3.43 -3.28 11.25
C THR A 124 3.49 -3.76 9.81
N LEU A 125 3.28 -2.86 8.85
CA LEU A 125 3.43 -3.20 7.44
C LEU A 125 4.89 -3.38 7.01
N ASP A 126 5.85 -3.07 7.88
CA ASP A 126 7.27 -3.33 7.62
C ASP A 126 7.56 -4.83 7.40
N GLN A 127 6.71 -5.70 7.94
CA GLN A 127 6.83 -7.16 7.78
C GLN A 127 6.47 -7.64 6.37
N VAL A 128 5.79 -6.83 5.59
CA VAL A 128 5.29 -7.18 4.25
C VAL A 128 5.87 -6.29 3.14
N ARG A 129 7.01 -5.66 3.41
CA ARG A 129 7.72 -4.83 2.43
C ARG A 129 8.04 -5.60 1.16
N LEU A 130 8.14 -4.85 0.06
CA LEU A 130 8.72 -5.37 -1.18
C LEU A 130 10.19 -5.77 -0.97
N GLU A 131 10.62 -6.74 -1.74
CA GLU A 131 12.01 -7.20 -1.71
C GLU A 131 12.97 -6.08 -2.11
N ASP A 132 14.15 -6.10 -1.52
CA ASP A 132 15.20 -5.09 -1.74
C ASP A 132 15.59 -4.96 -3.21
N GLU A 133 15.54 -6.06 -3.97
CA GLU A 133 15.85 -6.09 -5.40
C GLU A 133 14.86 -5.27 -6.23
N MET A 134 13.65 -5.08 -5.72
CA MET A 134 12.61 -4.28 -6.35
C MET A 134 12.72 -2.80 -6.03
N MET A 135 13.65 -2.42 -5.13
CA MET A 135 13.75 -1.06 -4.61
C MET A 135 14.92 -0.31 -5.26
N THR A 136 14.65 0.88 -5.76
CA THR A 136 15.69 1.80 -6.26
C THR A 136 16.49 2.41 -5.11
N ASN A 137 15.82 2.71 -4.00
CA ASN A 137 16.42 3.22 -2.78
C ASN A 137 16.03 2.36 -1.59
N LYS A 138 16.88 1.42 -1.22
CA LYS A 138 16.65 0.45 -0.14
C LYS A 138 16.46 1.07 1.24
N ARG A 139 17.00 2.29 1.45
CA ARG A 139 16.97 2.96 2.76
C ARG A 139 15.70 3.74 3.00
N ARG A 140 14.94 4.01 1.94
CA ARG A 140 13.72 4.80 1.98
C ARG A 140 12.64 4.16 1.14
N TYR A 141 11.96 3.23 1.75
CA TYR A 141 10.93 2.42 1.10
C TYR A 141 9.85 3.27 0.41
N LEU A 142 9.40 4.33 1.06
CA LEU A 142 8.33 5.19 0.55
C LEU A 142 8.82 6.34 -0.33
N GLU A 143 10.09 6.35 -0.72
CA GLU A 143 10.58 7.36 -1.67
C GLU A 143 9.85 7.22 -3.01
N PRO A 144 9.35 8.34 -3.57
CA PRO A 144 8.59 8.29 -4.84
C PRO A 144 9.37 7.70 -6.02
N ILE A 145 10.70 7.71 -5.96
CA ILE A 145 11.56 7.16 -7.01
C ILE A 145 11.66 5.62 -6.96
N ASN A 146 11.32 4.99 -5.85
CA ASN A 146 11.47 3.54 -5.72
C ASN A 146 10.54 2.76 -6.64
N PHE A 147 9.35 3.28 -6.85
CA PHE A 147 8.38 2.67 -7.74
C PHE A 147 7.38 3.71 -8.23
N ALA A 148 6.89 3.50 -9.42
CA ALA A 148 5.78 4.23 -9.98
C ALA A 148 4.74 3.25 -10.48
N THR A 149 3.47 3.52 -10.16
CA THR A 149 2.34 2.75 -10.65
C THR A 149 1.51 3.64 -11.54
N ASN A 150 1.20 3.14 -12.72
CA ASN A 150 0.32 3.80 -13.65
C ASN A 150 -0.76 2.81 -14.08
N PHE A 151 -1.97 3.30 -14.19
CA PHE A 151 -3.11 2.54 -14.69
C PHE A 151 -3.52 3.12 -16.04
N ALA A 152 -3.85 2.25 -16.97
CA ALA A 152 -4.39 2.63 -18.26
C ALA A 152 -5.48 1.66 -18.67
N PHE A 153 -6.50 2.16 -19.34
CA PHE A 153 -7.41 1.27 -20.05
C PHE A 153 -6.66 0.59 -21.20
N PHE A 154 -6.67 -0.73 -21.18
CA PHE A 154 -5.91 -1.53 -22.14
C PHE A 154 -6.90 -2.32 -23.00
N ARG A 155 -7.44 -1.64 -24.01
CA ARG A 155 -8.48 -2.17 -24.88
C ARG A 155 -7.87 -2.77 -26.16
N ASP A 156 -8.35 -3.95 -26.52
CA ASP A 156 -8.13 -4.55 -27.82
C ASP A 156 -9.44 -5.16 -28.32
N GLY A 157 -10.00 -4.64 -29.37
CA GLY A 157 -11.23 -5.12 -29.98
C GLY A 157 -12.00 -4.04 -30.71
N GLU A 158 -12.97 -4.46 -31.54
CA GLU A 158 -13.86 -3.57 -32.32
C GLU A 158 -13.10 -2.51 -33.15
N GLY A 159 -11.94 -2.87 -33.68
CA GLY A 159 -11.10 -1.95 -34.44
C GLY A 159 -10.26 -0.98 -33.62
N HIS A 160 -10.30 -1.08 -32.30
CA HIS A 160 -9.48 -0.29 -31.37
C HIS A 160 -8.36 -1.15 -30.79
N HIS A 161 -7.22 -0.52 -30.55
CA HIS A 161 -6.13 -1.10 -29.80
C HIS A 161 -5.46 -0.03 -28.93
N THR A 162 -4.80 -0.47 -27.87
CA THR A 162 -4.08 0.42 -26.95
C THR A 162 -2.58 0.21 -27.09
N ARG A 163 -1.85 1.32 -27.18
CA ARG A 163 -0.40 1.34 -27.11
C ARG A 163 0.02 2.25 -25.98
N VAL A 164 0.65 1.67 -24.97
CA VAL A 164 1.26 2.40 -23.85
C VAL A 164 2.73 2.65 -24.19
N VAL A 165 3.14 3.90 -24.15
CA VAL A 165 4.54 4.29 -24.33
C VAL A 165 5.05 4.92 -23.07
N SER A 166 6.18 4.45 -22.57
CA SER A 166 6.85 4.98 -21.39
C SER A 166 8.35 5.11 -21.64
N ALA A 167 9.09 5.65 -20.69
CA ALA A 167 10.52 5.76 -20.78
C ALA A 167 11.18 5.42 -19.44
N ASN A 168 12.40 4.85 -19.51
CA ASN A 168 13.21 4.61 -18.32
C ASN A 168 13.86 5.91 -17.82
N TYR A 169 13.08 6.83 -17.27
CA TYR A 169 13.63 8.06 -16.70
C TYR A 169 14.37 7.82 -15.37
N TRP A 170 14.15 6.69 -14.69
CA TRP A 170 14.88 6.32 -13.47
C TRP A 170 16.37 6.15 -13.71
N ALA A 171 16.79 5.82 -14.94
CA ALA A 171 18.20 5.79 -15.30
C ALA A 171 18.90 7.13 -15.09
N GLY A 172 18.17 8.24 -15.28
CA GLY A 172 18.67 9.59 -14.97
C GLY A 172 18.95 9.84 -13.48
N TYR A 173 18.35 9.04 -12.60
CA TYR A 173 18.60 9.06 -11.16
C TYR A 173 19.59 7.97 -10.70
N GLY A 174 20.24 7.31 -11.65
CA GLY A 174 21.24 6.29 -11.36
C GLY A 174 20.69 4.89 -11.12
N ALA A 175 19.40 4.66 -11.38
CA ALA A 175 18.81 3.32 -11.28
C ALA A 175 19.41 2.40 -12.35
N LYS A 176 19.68 1.14 -11.95
CA LYS A 176 20.19 0.08 -12.82
C LYS A 176 19.23 -1.09 -12.80
N ASN A 177 19.20 -1.82 -13.91
CA ASN A 177 18.36 -3.02 -14.04
C ASN A 177 16.88 -2.75 -13.74
N VAL A 178 16.39 -1.61 -14.26
CA VAL A 178 14.99 -1.21 -14.10
C VAL A 178 14.11 -2.11 -14.96
N TRP A 179 13.00 -2.52 -14.41
CA TRP A 179 12.00 -3.31 -15.11
C TRP A 179 10.60 -2.89 -14.67
N MET A 180 9.62 -3.17 -15.50
CA MET A 180 8.22 -3.00 -15.16
C MET A 180 7.60 -4.37 -14.86
N TRP A 181 6.82 -4.42 -13.81
CA TRP A 181 5.85 -5.46 -13.63
C TRP A 181 4.53 -4.99 -14.24
N CYS A 182 4.01 -5.78 -15.17
CA CYS A 182 2.77 -5.50 -15.88
C CYS A 182 1.72 -6.52 -15.42
N CYS A 183 0.54 -6.02 -15.13
CA CYS A 183 -0.59 -6.84 -14.76
C CYS A 183 -1.83 -6.35 -15.47
N LEU A 184 -2.48 -7.24 -16.20
CA LEU A 184 -3.72 -6.96 -16.90
C LEU A 184 -4.88 -7.57 -16.13
N PHE A 185 -5.88 -6.74 -15.88
CA PHE A 185 -7.12 -7.12 -15.21
C PHE A 185 -8.28 -7.07 -16.20
N ASP A 186 -9.26 -7.92 -15.97
CA ASP A 186 -10.57 -7.76 -16.60
C ASP A 186 -11.42 -6.67 -15.92
N GLU A 187 -12.66 -6.50 -16.38
CA GLU A 187 -13.59 -5.51 -15.85
C GLU A 187 -14.09 -5.82 -14.42
N ASP A 188 -13.92 -7.07 -13.97
CA ASP A 188 -14.25 -7.53 -12.62
C ASP A 188 -13.04 -7.46 -11.66
N GLY A 189 -11.88 -6.97 -12.15
CA GLY A 189 -10.65 -6.86 -11.38
C GLY A 189 -9.88 -8.17 -11.23
N GLN A 190 -10.24 -9.22 -12.00
CA GLN A 190 -9.51 -10.48 -12.00
C GLN A 190 -8.27 -10.35 -12.87
N VAL A 191 -7.16 -10.91 -12.42
CA VAL A 191 -5.91 -10.91 -13.16
C VAL A 191 -6.04 -11.86 -14.37
N LEU A 192 -5.86 -11.31 -15.57
CA LEU A 192 -5.82 -12.09 -16.82
C LEU A 192 -4.41 -12.60 -17.11
N ILE A 193 -3.42 -11.73 -16.98
CA ILE A 193 -2.02 -12.06 -17.23
C ILE A 193 -1.10 -11.12 -16.44
N GLU A 194 0.03 -11.64 -16.04
CA GLU A 194 1.14 -10.89 -15.46
C GLU A 194 2.43 -11.18 -16.24
N TRP A 195 3.25 -10.15 -16.45
CA TRP A 195 4.56 -10.32 -17.08
C TRP A 195 5.53 -9.24 -16.63
N ARG A 196 6.80 -9.49 -16.90
CA ARG A 196 7.88 -8.55 -16.68
C ARG A 196 8.36 -7.98 -18.01
N GLU A 197 8.55 -6.65 -18.02
CA GLU A 197 9.17 -5.94 -19.15
C GLU A 197 10.48 -5.31 -18.67
N ASP A 198 11.60 -5.79 -19.18
CA ASP A 198 12.91 -5.21 -18.86
C ASP A 198 13.11 -3.90 -19.62
N LEU A 199 13.41 -2.82 -18.91
CA LEU A 199 13.62 -1.52 -19.52
C LEU A 199 15.06 -1.41 -20.07
N PRO A 200 15.23 -0.64 -21.17
CA PRO A 200 16.57 -0.45 -21.73
C PRO A 200 17.52 0.17 -20.72
N SER A 201 18.78 -0.20 -20.79
CA SER A 201 19.84 0.42 -20.01
C SER A 201 20.00 1.88 -20.42
N GLY A 202 19.84 2.80 -19.48
CA GLY A 202 19.83 4.23 -19.76
C GLY A 202 18.43 4.76 -20.06
N VAL A 203 18.35 6.01 -20.48
CA VAL A 203 17.07 6.66 -20.81
C VAL A 203 16.62 6.17 -22.18
N GLY A 204 15.72 5.19 -22.20
CA GLY A 204 15.15 4.62 -23.41
C GLY A 204 13.64 4.47 -23.29
N SER A 205 12.97 4.30 -24.41
CA SER A 205 11.53 4.09 -24.44
C SER A 205 11.18 2.59 -24.40
N VAL A 206 10.02 2.30 -23.84
CA VAL A 206 9.36 1.01 -23.86
C VAL A 206 7.95 1.19 -24.42
N VAL A 207 7.50 0.23 -25.18
CA VAL A 207 6.18 0.22 -25.81
C VAL A 207 5.49 -1.10 -25.45
N ILE A 208 4.27 -1.01 -24.96
CA ILE A 208 3.40 -2.16 -24.71
C ILE A 208 2.18 -1.99 -25.64
N ASP A 209 1.99 -2.90 -26.55
CA ASP A 209 0.90 -2.88 -27.53
C ASP A 209 -0.08 -4.02 -27.21
N SER A 210 -1.37 -3.70 -27.14
CA SER A 210 -2.41 -4.69 -26.77
C SER A 210 -2.47 -5.87 -27.74
N ARG A 211 -2.10 -5.67 -28.99
CA ARG A 211 -2.06 -6.74 -30.00
C ARG A 211 -0.98 -7.77 -29.72
N GLU A 212 0.17 -7.33 -29.17
CA GLU A 212 1.29 -8.20 -28.82
C GLU A 212 1.02 -8.97 -27.51
N VAL A 213 0.27 -8.36 -26.58
CA VAL A 213 -0.10 -9.01 -25.31
C VAL A 213 -1.19 -10.06 -25.52
N ARG A 214 -2.02 -9.91 -26.55
CA ARG A 214 -3.09 -10.86 -26.88
C ARG A 214 -2.58 -12.18 -27.47
N GLU A 215 -1.44 -12.17 -28.16
CA GLU A 215 -0.83 -13.35 -28.79
C GLU A 215 -0.09 -14.24 -27.79
#